data_ae998f60d8b4d8d7d649ad5644a6be0d
#
_entry.id   ae998f60d8b4d8d7d649ad5644a6be0d
#
_cell.length_a   1.000
_cell.length_b   1.000
_cell.length_c   1.000
_cell.angle_alpha   90.00
_cell.angle_beta   90.00
_cell.angle_gamma   90.00
#
_symmetry.space_group_name_H-M   'P 1'
#
loop_
_entity.id
_entity.type
_entity.pdbx_description
1 polymer ?
#
loop_
_entity_poly.entity_id
_entity_poly.type
_entity_poly.pdbx_seq_one_letter_code
_entity_poly.pdbx_strand_id
1 'polypeptide(L)'
;RALQAGTSHLLGQNFAKAFNIQYLDETNELQYCWTTSWGVSTRFIGAIIMTHGDDQGLIMPPRLAPIQVVIVPIYKNDEERAKVMPVVDQVTAMLKAFRGKVDDRSELTPGFKFNDWEMRGVPLRLEIGPKDVEKGSVLVARRDIPGREGKTFLSQENLADAVGELLKVIQDALLARATAFRDSHIQDPADYAELVTVLQDGWAYSYWCGDPACEAKIK
;
A
#
# COMPACT_ATOMS: atom_id res chain seq x y z
N ARG A 1 -7.13 -14.77 -10.07
CA ARG A 1 -6.93 -14.04 -11.34
C ARG A 1 -5.76 -13.08 -11.22
N ALA A 2 -4.96 -12.94 -12.28
CA ALA A 2 -3.86 -11.99 -12.34
C ALA A 2 -4.34 -10.62 -12.83
N LEU A 3 -3.73 -9.56 -12.32
CA LEU A 3 -3.86 -8.21 -12.83
C LEU A 3 -2.51 -7.74 -13.35
N GLN A 4 -2.43 -7.40 -14.64
CA GLN A 4 -1.24 -6.78 -15.21
C GLN A 4 -1.04 -5.39 -14.60
N ALA A 5 -0.03 -5.25 -13.76
CA ALA A 5 0.26 -4.00 -13.05
C ALA A 5 1.29 -3.13 -13.79
N GLY A 6 2.25 -3.75 -14.44
CA GLY A 6 3.28 -3.07 -15.23
C GLY A 6 3.90 -4.01 -16.25
N THR A 7 4.63 -3.46 -17.18
CA THR A 7 5.35 -4.22 -18.21
C THR A 7 6.79 -3.76 -18.33
N SER A 8 7.67 -4.69 -18.64
CA SER A 8 9.06 -4.41 -19.04
C SER A 8 9.38 -5.31 -20.23
N HIS A 9 9.77 -4.71 -21.34
CA HIS A 9 10.06 -5.40 -22.59
C HIS A 9 11.50 -5.19 -23.02
N LEU A 10 12.19 -6.27 -23.32
CA LEU A 10 13.42 -6.25 -24.12
C LEU A 10 13.01 -6.41 -25.57
N LEU A 11 12.96 -5.31 -26.33
CA LEU A 11 12.48 -5.28 -27.71
C LEU A 11 13.55 -5.69 -28.72
N GLY A 12 14.78 -5.84 -28.28
CA GLY A 12 15.91 -6.16 -29.17
C GLY A 12 16.09 -5.06 -30.23
N GLN A 13 16.32 -5.48 -31.47
CA GLN A 13 16.47 -4.58 -32.61
C GLN A 13 15.23 -4.53 -33.52
N ASN A 14 14.12 -5.17 -33.14
CA ASN A 14 12.96 -5.31 -34.02
C ASN A 14 12.41 -3.97 -34.50
N PHE A 15 12.14 -3.05 -33.57
CA PHE A 15 11.67 -1.71 -33.92
C PHE A 15 12.76 -0.85 -34.56
N ALA A 16 14.01 -0.98 -34.13
CA ALA A 16 15.11 -0.25 -34.73
C ALA A 16 15.28 -0.61 -36.21
N LYS A 17 15.16 -1.87 -36.59
CA LYS A 17 15.20 -2.33 -38.00
C LYS A 17 13.97 -1.83 -38.77
N ALA A 18 12.76 -1.94 -38.20
CA ALA A 18 11.52 -1.52 -38.85
C ALA A 18 11.50 0.00 -39.16
N PHE A 19 12.03 0.83 -38.24
CA PHE A 19 12.08 2.28 -38.34
C PHE A 19 13.43 2.83 -38.82
N ASN A 20 14.38 1.95 -39.16
CA ASN A 20 15.74 2.30 -39.61
C ASN A 20 16.48 3.22 -38.58
N ILE A 21 16.37 2.91 -37.27
CA ILE A 21 17.05 3.65 -36.22
C ILE A 21 18.44 3.08 -36.01
N GLN A 22 19.44 3.83 -36.44
CA GLN A 22 20.85 3.43 -36.43
C GLN A 22 21.71 4.45 -35.71
N TYR A 23 22.87 4.01 -35.23
CA TYR A 23 23.94 4.87 -34.71
C TYR A 23 25.28 4.45 -35.31
N LEU A 24 26.25 5.34 -35.32
CA LEU A 24 27.63 5.03 -35.67
C LEU A 24 28.33 4.46 -34.42
N ASP A 25 28.89 3.29 -34.54
CA ASP A 25 29.72 2.69 -33.49
C ASP A 25 31.14 3.29 -33.46
N GLU A 26 32.00 2.77 -32.61
CA GLU A 26 33.38 3.25 -32.41
C GLU A 26 34.25 3.01 -33.68
N THR A 27 33.84 2.13 -34.58
CA THR A 27 34.50 1.84 -35.84
C THR A 27 33.93 2.63 -37.02
N ASN A 28 33.02 3.57 -36.78
CA ASN A 28 32.24 4.32 -37.76
C ASN A 28 31.35 3.46 -38.65
N GLU A 29 30.92 2.29 -38.17
CA GLU A 29 29.93 1.48 -38.83
C GLU A 29 28.52 1.73 -38.31
N LEU A 30 27.51 1.68 -39.18
CA LEU A 30 26.11 1.82 -38.83
C LEU A 30 25.58 0.57 -38.15
N GLN A 31 25.13 0.71 -36.90
CA GLN A 31 24.56 -0.36 -36.11
C GLN A 31 23.10 -0.04 -35.73
N TYR A 32 22.23 -1.05 -35.71
CA TYR A 32 20.88 -0.89 -35.18
C TYR A 32 20.84 -0.82 -33.65
N CYS A 33 20.05 0.12 -33.12
CA CYS A 33 19.89 0.27 -31.68
C CYS A 33 19.20 -0.93 -31.03
N TRP A 34 19.67 -1.32 -29.86
CA TRP A 34 18.91 -2.18 -28.96
C TRP A 34 17.95 -1.32 -28.15
N THR A 35 16.71 -1.78 -28.03
CA THR A 35 15.65 -0.99 -27.39
C THR A 35 14.98 -1.76 -26.27
N THR A 36 14.57 -1.03 -25.25
CA THR A 36 13.74 -1.52 -24.16
C THR A 36 12.51 -0.64 -24.02
N SER A 37 11.41 -1.20 -23.51
CA SER A 37 10.21 -0.43 -23.19
C SER A 37 9.65 -0.92 -21.88
N TRP A 38 9.30 0.00 -21.01
CA TRP A 38 8.67 -0.32 -19.74
C TRP A 38 7.69 0.78 -19.36
N GLY A 39 6.64 0.39 -18.66
CA GLY A 39 5.59 1.32 -18.31
C GLY A 39 4.62 0.76 -17.28
N VAL A 40 3.93 1.68 -16.66
CA VAL A 40 2.87 1.43 -15.69
C VAL A 40 1.66 2.30 -16.03
N SER A 41 0.49 1.91 -15.55
CA SER A 41 -0.74 2.68 -15.75
C SER A 41 -1.49 2.89 -14.43
N THR A 42 -2.53 3.69 -14.45
CA THR A 42 -3.43 3.91 -13.31
C THR A 42 -4.11 2.64 -12.80
N ARG A 43 -3.97 1.51 -13.50
CA ARG A 43 -4.37 0.18 -13.03
C ARG A 43 -3.71 -0.20 -11.69
N PHE A 44 -2.56 0.37 -11.36
CA PHE A 44 -1.92 0.23 -10.04
C PHE A 44 -2.82 0.64 -8.88
N ILE A 45 -3.72 1.59 -9.06
CA ILE A 45 -4.70 1.99 -8.04
C ILE A 45 -5.63 0.80 -7.73
N GLY A 46 -6.15 0.15 -8.79
CA GLY A 46 -6.93 -1.08 -8.64
C GLY A 46 -6.14 -2.22 -7.98
N ALA A 47 -4.86 -2.37 -8.34
CA ALA A 47 -3.99 -3.37 -7.73
C ALA A 47 -3.83 -3.17 -6.21
N ILE A 48 -3.64 -1.94 -5.73
CA ILE A 48 -3.56 -1.62 -4.30
C ILE A 48 -4.86 -1.98 -3.58
N ILE A 49 -6.01 -1.61 -4.17
CA ILE A 49 -7.33 -1.90 -3.61
C ILE A 49 -7.54 -3.41 -3.49
N MET A 50 -7.25 -4.17 -4.55
CA MET A 50 -7.43 -5.62 -4.58
C MET A 50 -6.48 -6.37 -3.63
N THR A 51 -5.25 -5.85 -3.44
CA THR A 51 -4.24 -6.49 -2.60
C THR A 51 -4.44 -6.20 -1.12
N HIS A 52 -4.85 -4.99 -0.78
CA HIS A 52 -4.84 -4.51 0.61
C HIS A 52 -6.21 -4.13 1.16
N GLY A 53 -7.23 -3.93 0.31
CA GLY A 53 -8.57 -3.59 0.76
C GLY A 53 -9.28 -4.76 1.47
N ASP A 54 -10.28 -4.41 2.25
CA ASP A 54 -11.20 -5.34 2.91
C ASP A 54 -12.66 -4.83 2.80
N ASP A 55 -13.62 -5.51 3.43
CA ASP A 55 -15.03 -5.15 3.38
C ASP A 55 -15.35 -3.80 4.07
N GLN A 56 -14.42 -3.25 4.84
CA GLN A 56 -14.54 -1.94 5.48
C GLN A 56 -13.95 -0.80 4.63
N GLY A 57 -13.27 -1.14 3.53
CA GLY A 57 -12.71 -0.20 2.59
C GLY A 57 -11.23 -0.39 2.29
N LEU A 58 -10.57 0.70 1.96
CA LEU A 58 -9.18 0.70 1.56
C LEU A 58 -8.24 0.53 2.78
N ILE A 59 -7.12 -0.15 2.57
CA ILE A 59 -5.99 -0.18 3.50
C ILE A 59 -4.77 0.36 2.74
N MET A 60 -4.39 1.60 3.03
CA MET A 60 -3.27 2.23 2.32
C MET A 60 -1.93 1.88 2.95
N PRO A 61 -0.97 1.37 2.16
CA PRO A 61 0.40 1.27 2.63
C PRO A 61 0.92 2.65 3.06
N PRO A 62 1.52 2.79 4.25
CA PRO A 62 1.93 4.09 4.79
C PRO A 62 2.80 4.94 3.86
N ARG A 63 3.67 4.33 3.05
CA ARG A 63 4.50 5.06 2.09
C ARG A 63 3.69 5.73 0.98
N LEU A 64 2.55 5.16 0.61
CA LEU A 64 1.67 5.63 -0.45
C LEU A 64 0.51 6.49 0.06
N ALA A 65 0.13 6.35 1.33
CA ALA A 65 -1.02 7.02 1.91
C ALA A 65 -0.90 8.55 1.80
N PRO A 66 -1.86 9.25 1.16
CA PRO A 66 -1.87 10.72 1.12
C PRO A 66 -1.97 11.33 2.53
N ILE A 67 -2.67 10.64 3.43
CA ILE A 67 -2.78 10.94 4.85
C ILE A 67 -2.31 9.69 5.59
N GLN A 68 -1.22 9.81 6.35
CA GLN A 68 -0.67 8.71 7.15
C GLN A 68 -1.33 8.61 8.51
N VAL A 69 -1.68 9.76 9.07
CA VAL A 69 -2.22 9.89 10.41
C VAL A 69 -3.40 10.85 10.40
N VAL A 70 -4.53 10.42 10.89
CA VAL A 70 -5.66 11.31 11.17
C VAL A 70 -5.84 11.47 12.68
N ILE A 71 -5.99 12.68 13.15
CA ILE A 71 -6.26 13.01 14.55
C ILE A 71 -7.74 13.35 14.66
N VAL A 72 -8.46 12.63 15.50
CA VAL A 72 -9.90 12.83 15.75
C VAL A 72 -10.08 13.29 17.19
N PRO A 73 -10.36 14.59 17.41
CA PRO A 73 -10.75 15.09 18.73
C PRO A 73 -12.14 14.59 19.11
N ILE A 74 -12.30 14.19 20.38
CA ILE A 74 -13.55 13.66 20.94
C ILE A 74 -13.95 14.53 22.11
N TYR A 75 -15.06 15.25 21.98
CA TYR A 75 -15.63 16.10 23.03
C TYR A 75 -17.15 16.19 22.86
N LYS A 76 -17.86 16.47 23.95
CA LYS A 76 -19.31 16.56 23.99
C LYS A 76 -19.85 17.99 24.12
N ASN A 77 -19.03 18.88 24.63
CA ASN A 77 -19.39 20.27 24.89
C ASN A 77 -18.17 21.21 24.77
N ASP A 78 -18.37 22.49 24.85
CA ASP A 78 -17.33 23.51 24.69
C ASP A 78 -16.28 23.46 25.83
N GLU A 79 -16.62 23.02 27.02
CA GLU A 79 -15.67 22.86 28.12
C GLU A 79 -14.67 21.73 27.84
N GLU A 80 -15.17 20.59 27.37
CA GLU A 80 -14.32 19.47 26.95
C GLU A 80 -13.49 19.86 25.75
N ARG A 81 -14.07 20.56 24.77
CA ARG A 81 -13.39 21.07 23.61
C ARG A 81 -12.21 21.98 24.00
N ALA A 82 -12.41 22.89 24.93
CA ALA A 82 -11.36 23.77 25.42
C ALA A 82 -10.18 23.03 26.06
N LYS A 83 -10.42 21.84 26.63
CA LYS A 83 -9.36 20.98 27.20
C LYS A 83 -8.66 20.12 26.13
N VAL A 84 -9.42 19.62 25.16
CA VAL A 84 -8.91 18.66 24.15
C VAL A 84 -8.12 19.37 23.04
N MET A 85 -8.62 20.51 22.52
CA MET A 85 -8.01 21.17 21.36
C MET A 85 -6.56 21.61 21.55
N PRO A 86 -6.14 22.15 22.71
CA PRO A 86 -4.73 22.48 22.94
C PRO A 86 -3.80 21.25 22.84
N VAL A 87 -4.27 20.08 23.30
CA VAL A 87 -3.52 18.82 23.19
C VAL A 87 -3.48 18.33 21.73
N VAL A 88 -4.57 18.47 20.99
CA VAL A 88 -4.62 18.19 19.55
C VAL A 88 -3.60 19.04 18.80
N ASP A 89 -3.50 20.33 19.10
CA ASP A 89 -2.53 21.24 18.48
C ASP A 89 -1.08 20.82 18.81
N GLN A 90 -0.83 20.46 20.08
CA GLN A 90 0.47 19.95 20.53
C GLN A 90 0.84 18.65 19.79
N VAL A 91 -0.06 17.68 19.74
CA VAL A 91 0.14 16.40 19.03
C VAL A 91 0.34 16.64 17.54
N THR A 92 -0.41 17.54 16.93
CA THR A 92 -0.24 17.92 15.54
C THR A 92 1.16 18.49 15.26
N ALA A 93 1.65 19.35 16.15
CA ALA A 93 2.98 19.90 16.06
C ALA A 93 4.08 18.83 16.18
N MET A 94 3.92 17.86 17.10
CA MET A 94 4.85 16.72 17.25
C MET A 94 4.89 15.84 16.01
N LEU A 95 3.76 15.67 15.34
CA LEU A 95 3.61 14.80 14.16
C LEU A 95 3.84 15.51 12.82
N LYS A 96 4.41 16.71 12.82
CA LYS A 96 4.63 17.55 11.61
C LYS A 96 5.47 16.85 10.52
N ALA A 97 6.30 15.87 10.88
CA ALA A 97 7.09 15.09 9.94
C ALA A 97 6.24 14.11 9.11
N PHE A 98 5.02 13.81 9.52
CA PHE A 98 4.11 12.90 8.87
C PHE A 98 3.03 13.66 8.08
N ARG A 99 2.45 13.01 7.08
CA ARG A 99 1.27 13.52 6.36
C ARG A 99 0.04 13.36 7.26
N GLY A 100 -0.13 14.30 8.19
CA GLY A 100 -1.19 14.31 9.18
C GLY A 100 -2.39 15.16 8.76
N LYS A 101 -3.57 14.86 9.31
CA LYS A 101 -4.77 15.67 9.20
C LYS A 101 -5.55 15.64 10.51
N VAL A 102 -6.04 16.80 10.97
CA VAL A 102 -7.01 16.89 12.06
C VAL A 102 -8.42 16.85 11.47
N ASP A 103 -9.29 16.02 12.03
CA ASP A 103 -10.72 16.01 11.69
C ASP A 103 -11.52 16.78 12.74
N ASP A 104 -11.64 18.06 12.53
CA ASP A 104 -12.34 19.01 13.39
C ASP A 104 -13.83 19.24 13.02
N ARG A 105 -14.38 18.44 12.09
CA ARG A 105 -15.80 18.52 11.69
C ARG A 105 -16.72 18.29 12.89
N SER A 106 -17.18 19.37 13.52
CA SER A 106 -17.96 19.33 14.76
C SER A 106 -19.39 18.79 14.58
N GLU A 107 -19.92 18.86 13.35
CA GLU A 107 -21.25 18.38 12.97
C GLU A 107 -21.34 16.84 12.85
N LEU A 108 -20.20 16.13 12.84
CA LEU A 108 -20.16 14.68 12.67
C LEU A 108 -19.83 13.96 13.99
N THR A 109 -20.50 12.85 14.22
CA THR A 109 -20.19 12.00 15.38
C THR A 109 -18.81 11.33 15.24
N PRO A 110 -18.12 11.02 16.36
CA PRO A 110 -16.84 10.31 16.31
C PRO A 110 -16.91 8.99 15.52
N GLY A 111 -17.99 8.23 15.70
CA GLY A 111 -18.20 6.96 14.97
C GLY A 111 -18.27 7.14 13.46
N PHE A 112 -18.95 8.19 12.98
CA PHE A 112 -18.98 8.50 11.55
C PHE A 112 -17.58 8.86 11.03
N LYS A 113 -16.84 9.70 11.76
CA LYS A 113 -15.46 10.07 11.40
C LYS A 113 -14.56 8.83 11.32
N PHE A 114 -14.71 7.91 12.27
CA PHE A 114 -13.92 6.66 12.28
C PHE A 114 -14.16 5.83 11.02
N ASN A 115 -15.43 5.60 10.69
CA ASN A 115 -15.79 4.84 9.48
C ASN A 115 -15.35 5.55 8.19
N ASP A 116 -15.51 6.88 8.10
CA ASP A 116 -15.08 7.67 6.94
C ASP A 116 -13.55 7.52 6.69
N TRP A 117 -12.75 7.57 7.75
CA TRP A 117 -11.29 7.42 7.64
C TRP A 117 -10.85 5.97 7.45
N GLU A 118 -11.56 4.99 8.01
CA GLU A 118 -11.35 3.57 7.74
C GLU A 118 -11.63 3.24 6.28
N MET A 119 -12.73 3.71 5.72
CA MET A 119 -13.07 3.52 4.31
C MET A 119 -12.01 4.13 3.39
N ARG A 120 -11.44 5.29 3.73
CA ARG A 120 -10.35 5.94 2.99
C ARG A 120 -9.00 5.27 3.17
N GLY A 121 -8.88 4.33 4.09
CA GLY A 121 -7.67 3.53 4.32
C GLY A 121 -6.54 4.26 5.00
N VAL A 122 -6.84 5.29 5.82
CA VAL A 122 -5.78 5.99 6.58
C VAL A 122 -5.10 5.04 7.55
N PRO A 123 -3.75 4.87 7.48
CA PRO A 123 -3.04 3.86 8.26
C PRO A 123 -3.21 3.95 9.76
N LEU A 124 -3.16 5.17 10.32
CA LEU A 124 -3.30 5.42 11.75
C LEU A 124 -4.36 6.47 12.04
N ARG A 125 -5.23 6.16 12.98
CA ARG A 125 -6.16 7.12 13.57
C ARG A 125 -5.79 7.33 15.04
N LEU A 126 -5.59 8.59 15.43
CA LEU A 126 -5.36 9.02 16.79
C LEU A 126 -6.65 9.61 17.34
N GLU A 127 -7.11 9.07 18.44
CA GLU A 127 -8.32 9.53 19.16
C GLU A 127 -7.86 10.25 20.44
N ILE A 128 -8.33 11.48 20.63
CA ILE A 128 -7.97 12.31 21.81
C ILE A 128 -9.24 12.82 22.45
N GLY A 129 -9.55 12.30 23.64
CA GLY A 129 -10.67 12.73 24.46
C GLY A 129 -10.21 13.27 25.83
N PRO A 130 -11.14 13.78 26.67
CA PRO A 130 -10.80 14.35 27.97
C PRO A 130 -10.00 13.41 28.87
N LYS A 131 -10.32 12.11 28.85
CA LYS A 131 -9.63 11.09 29.66
C LYS A 131 -8.19 10.85 29.17
N ASP A 132 -7.95 11.00 27.89
CA ASP A 132 -6.63 10.84 27.30
C ASP A 132 -5.75 12.04 27.64
N VAL A 133 -6.34 13.23 27.65
CA VAL A 133 -5.69 14.47 28.11
C VAL A 133 -5.24 14.35 29.58
N GLU A 134 -6.11 13.87 30.46
CA GLU A 134 -5.80 13.68 31.89
C GLU A 134 -4.66 12.67 32.11
N LYS A 135 -4.54 11.68 31.25
CA LYS A 135 -3.54 10.61 31.35
C LYS A 135 -2.25 10.91 30.58
N GLY A 136 -2.18 12.00 29.83
CA GLY A 136 -1.05 12.29 28.94
C GLY A 136 -0.86 11.22 27.87
N SER A 137 -1.94 10.58 27.41
CA SER A 137 -1.93 9.51 26.43
C SER A 137 -2.75 9.86 25.19
N VAL A 138 -2.62 9.05 24.16
CA VAL A 138 -3.41 9.09 22.92
C VAL A 138 -3.82 7.68 22.59
N LEU A 139 -5.08 7.45 22.27
CA LEU A 139 -5.52 6.17 21.73
C LEU A 139 -5.21 6.13 20.22
N VAL A 140 -4.46 5.12 19.79
CA VAL A 140 -4.11 4.90 18.40
C VAL A 140 -4.81 3.65 17.88
N ALA A 141 -5.44 3.76 16.73
CA ALA A 141 -6.07 2.67 16.01
C ALA A 141 -5.36 2.43 14.67
N ARG A 142 -4.93 1.19 14.43
CA ARG A 142 -4.34 0.74 13.18
C ARG A 142 -5.42 0.29 12.22
N ARG A 143 -5.30 0.68 10.94
CA ARG A 143 -6.27 0.28 9.92
C ARG A 143 -6.07 -1.16 9.41
N ASP A 144 -4.86 -1.68 9.45
CA ASP A 144 -4.51 -3.03 8.98
C ASP A 144 -4.91 -4.16 9.94
N ILE A 145 -5.27 -3.80 11.19
CA ILE A 145 -5.78 -4.73 12.21
C ILE A 145 -7.14 -4.21 12.70
N PRO A 146 -8.25 -4.82 12.28
CA PRO A 146 -9.59 -4.33 12.64
C PRO A 146 -9.93 -4.56 14.12
N GLY A 147 -10.85 -3.76 14.64
CA GLY A 147 -11.40 -3.95 15.97
C GLY A 147 -10.49 -3.51 17.11
N ARG A 148 -10.63 -4.21 18.26
CA ARG A 148 -9.91 -3.83 19.49
C ARG A 148 -8.43 -4.19 19.45
N GLU A 149 -8.06 -5.22 18.73
CA GLU A 149 -6.67 -5.69 18.63
C GLU A 149 -5.76 -4.66 17.95
N GLY A 150 -6.31 -3.87 17.03
CA GLY A 150 -5.61 -2.76 16.39
C GLY A 150 -5.48 -1.49 17.23
N LYS A 151 -6.03 -1.47 18.46
CA LYS A 151 -6.04 -0.28 19.33
C LYS A 151 -4.99 -0.39 20.43
N THR A 152 -4.21 0.67 20.60
CA THR A 152 -3.23 0.80 21.67
C THR A 152 -3.18 2.22 22.21
N PHE A 153 -2.77 2.40 23.47
CA PHE A 153 -2.51 3.71 24.05
C PHE A 153 -1.02 4.03 23.94
N LEU A 154 -0.70 5.20 23.47
CA LEU A 154 0.66 5.73 23.43
C LEU A 154 0.80 6.93 24.38
N SER A 155 1.97 7.04 25.01
CA SER A 155 2.34 8.25 25.75
C SER A 155 2.60 9.39 24.77
N GLN A 156 2.27 10.61 25.17
CA GLN A 156 2.58 11.81 24.39
C GLN A 156 4.09 12.15 24.39
N GLU A 157 4.89 11.65 25.35
CA GLU A 157 6.30 12.00 25.49
C GLU A 157 7.17 11.64 24.29
N ASN A 158 6.95 10.43 23.69
CA ASN A 158 7.70 9.95 22.53
C ASN A 158 6.78 9.59 21.37
N LEU A 159 5.71 10.36 21.20
CA LEU A 159 4.65 10.04 20.26
C LEU A 159 5.12 9.97 18.80
N ALA A 160 6.01 10.88 18.40
CA ALA A 160 6.49 10.92 17.02
C ALA A 160 7.27 9.65 16.64
N ASP A 161 8.16 9.18 17.52
CA ASP A 161 8.93 7.97 17.29
C ASP A 161 8.02 6.74 17.29
N ALA A 162 7.10 6.66 18.25
CA ALA A 162 6.14 5.55 18.33
C ALA A 162 5.22 5.48 17.09
N VAL A 163 4.76 6.61 16.59
CA VAL A 163 3.97 6.69 15.34
C VAL A 163 4.82 6.27 14.14
N GLY A 164 6.07 6.71 14.07
CA GLY A 164 7.01 6.30 13.03
C GLY A 164 7.23 4.80 12.97
N GLU A 165 7.46 4.18 14.14
CA GLU A 165 7.61 2.71 14.23
C GLU A 165 6.31 1.97 13.88
N LEU A 166 5.14 2.46 14.31
CA LEU A 166 3.87 1.85 13.93
C LEU A 166 3.63 1.92 12.40
N LEU A 167 3.91 3.04 11.76
CA LEU A 167 3.79 3.17 10.31
C LEU A 167 4.73 2.19 9.58
N LYS A 168 5.94 1.98 10.08
CA LYS A 168 6.87 0.99 9.55
C LYS A 168 6.33 -0.43 9.73
N VAL A 169 5.86 -0.77 10.93
CA VAL A 169 5.26 -2.09 11.22
C VAL A 169 4.07 -2.36 10.30
N ILE A 170 3.19 -1.38 10.07
CA ILE A 170 2.06 -1.50 9.13
C ILE A 170 2.56 -1.76 7.70
N GLN A 171 3.56 -0.99 7.25
CA GLN A 171 4.14 -1.15 5.91
C GLN A 171 4.69 -2.55 5.70
N ASP A 172 5.46 -3.05 6.66
CA ASP A 172 6.10 -4.35 6.60
C ASP A 172 5.08 -5.50 6.71
N ALA A 173 4.05 -5.35 7.57
CA ALA A 173 2.97 -6.32 7.70
C ALA A 173 2.13 -6.46 6.41
N LEU A 174 1.83 -5.36 5.73
CA LEU A 174 1.11 -5.38 4.47
C LEU A 174 1.92 -6.08 3.37
N LEU A 175 3.22 -5.83 3.30
CA LEU A 175 4.11 -6.52 2.36
C LEU A 175 4.22 -8.01 2.68
N ALA A 176 4.42 -8.35 3.96
CA ALA A 176 4.52 -9.74 4.40
C ALA A 176 3.24 -10.53 4.07
N ARG A 177 2.05 -9.95 4.32
CA ARG A 177 0.76 -10.56 3.99
C ARG A 177 0.60 -10.83 2.49
N ALA A 178 0.94 -9.84 1.66
CA ALA A 178 0.86 -9.98 0.20
C ALA A 178 1.87 -11.02 -0.32
N THR A 179 3.08 -11.04 0.24
CA THR A 179 4.12 -12.02 -0.09
C THR A 179 3.69 -13.43 0.27
N ALA A 180 3.19 -13.65 1.49
CA ALA A 180 2.72 -14.94 1.95
C ALA A 180 1.55 -15.46 1.08
N PHE A 181 0.61 -14.58 0.71
CA PHE A 181 -0.47 -14.93 -0.21
C PHE A 181 0.08 -15.37 -1.58
N ARG A 182 0.99 -14.60 -2.16
CA ARG A 182 1.63 -14.94 -3.44
C ARG A 182 2.32 -16.29 -3.36
N ASP A 183 3.17 -16.49 -2.34
CA ASP A 183 4.02 -17.69 -2.22
C ASP A 183 3.19 -18.95 -1.98
N SER A 184 2.06 -18.84 -1.27
CA SER A 184 1.12 -19.96 -1.08
C SER A 184 0.39 -20.39 -2.35
N HIS A 185 0.39 -19.55 -3.41
CA HIS A 185 -0.27 -19.82 -4.68
C HIS A 185 0.70 -20.11 -5.84
N ILE A 186 2.02 -20.18 -5.55
CA ILE A 186 3.03 -20.55 -6.54
C ILE A 186 3.46 -22.00 -6.29
N GLN A 187 3.45 -22.81 -7.34
CA GLN A 187 3.89 -24.20 -7.30
C GLN A 187 4.90 -24.46 -8.44
N ASP A 188 5.77 -25.44 -8.25
CA ASP A 188 6.77 -25.88 -9.22
C ASP A 188 6.35 -27.26 -9.79
N PRO A 189 5.58 -27.31 -10.88
CA PRO A 189 5.06 -28.56 -11.41
C PRO A 189 6.18 -29.39 -12.06
N ALA A 190 6.19 -30.68 -11.77
CA ALA A 190 7.19 -31.63 -12.29
C ALA A 190 6.95 -31.98 -13.76
N ASP A 191 5.70 -31.93 -14.23
CA ASP A 191 5.33 -32.26 -15.61
C ASP A 191 4.15 -31.41 -16.13
N TYR A 192 3.76 -31.66 -17.39
CA TYR A 192 2.68 -30.90 -18.04
C TYR A 192 1.28 -31.18 -17.43
N ALA A 193 1.03 -32.38 -16.93
CA ALA A 193 -0.26 -32.71 -16.34
C ALA A 193 -0.44 -31.96 -15.00
N GLU A 194 0.60 -31.92 -14.21
CA GLU A 194 0.66 -31.14 -12.97
C GLU A 194 0.57 -29.64 -13.26
N LEU A 195 1.28 -29.13 -14.30
CA LEU A 195 1.16 -27.75 -14.74
C LEU A 195 -0.30 -27.34 -15.01
N VAL A 196 -1.03 -28.16 -15.77
CA VAL A 196 -2.43 -27.90 -16.07
C VAL A 196 -3.29 -27.86 -14.81
N THR A 197 -3.00 -28.74 -13.84
CA THR A 197 -3.70 -28.78 -12.54
C THR A 197 -3.42 -27.53 -11.71
N VAL A 198 -2.15 -27.12 -11.58
CA VAL A 198 -1.74 -25.92 -10.83
C VAL A 198 -2.38 -24.65 -11.39
N LEU A 199 -2.48 -24.55 -12.72
CA LEU A 199 -3.03 -23.35 -13.39
C LEU A 199 -4.54 -23.17 -13.20
N GLN A 200 -5.26 -24.13 -12.61
CA GLN A 200 -6.68 -23.96 -12.27
C GLN A 200 -6.88 -22.90 -11.17
N ASP A 201 -6.01 -22.89 -10.14
CA ASP A 201 -6.18 -22.04 -8.96
C ASP A 201 -4.92 -21.24 -8.56
N GLY A 202 -3.78 -21.47 -9.21
CA GLY A 202 -2.49 -20.91 -8.81
C GLY A 202 -1.64 -20.41 -9.96
N TRP A 203 -0.38 -20.31 -9.66
CA TRP A 203 0.70 -19.91 -10.56
C TRP A 203 1.72 -21.03 -10.64
N ALA A 204 2.15 -21.36 -11.83
CA ALA A 204 3.24 -22.30 -12.04
C ALA A 204 4.57 -21.57 -12.21
N TYR A 205 5.58 -22.00 -11.47
CA TYR A 205 6.97 -21.65 -11.72
C TYR A 205 7.59 -22.76 -12.52
N SER A 206 7.82 -22.56 -13.81
CA SER A 206 8.29 -23.61 -14.72
C SER A 206 9.33 -23.09 -15.71
N TYR A 207 10.10 -24.01 -16.27
CA TYR A 207 11.07 -23.68 -17.32
C TYR A 207 10.38 -23.30 -18.61
N TRP A 208 10.97 -22.37 -19.35
CA TRP A 208 10.55 -21.97 -20.68
C TRP A 208 11.63 -22.30 -21.70
N CYS A 209 11.31 -23.14 -22.69
CA CYS A 209 12.26 -23.60 -23.69
C CYS A 209 12.49 -22.60 -24.85
N GLY A 210 11.69 -21.52 -24.95
CA GLY A 210 11.75 -20.54 -26.03
C GLY A 210 11.14 -21.01 -27.36
N ASP A 211 10.55 -22.20 -27.41
CA ASP A 211 9.93 -22.74 -28.63
C ASP A 211 8.45 -22.32 -28.72
N PRO A 212 8.05 -21.61 -29.80
CA PRO A 212 6.67 -21.21 -30.03
C PRO A 212 5.67 -22.37 -30.09
N ALA A 213 6.12 -23.56 -30.54
CA ALA A 213 5.25 -24.73 -30.59
C ALA A 213 4.91 -25.26 -29.16
N CYS A 214 5.86 -25.19 -28.24
CA CYS A 214 5.63 -25.50 -26.84
C CYS A 214 4.69 -24.47 -26.18
N GLU A 215 4.91 -23.19 -26.44
CA GLU A 215 4.04 -22.11 -25.93
C GLU A 215 2.59 -22.25 -26.43
N ALA A 216 2.40 -22.62 -27.69
CA ALA A 216 1.07 -22.81 -28.27
C ALA A 216 0.28 -23.97 -27.63
N LYS A 217 0.95 -24.94 -27.02
CA LYS A 217 0.28 -26.03 -26.27
C LYS A 217 -0.21 -25.61 -24.88
N ILE A 218 0.38 -24.58 -24.31
CA ILE A 218 0.03 -24.05 -22.98
C ILE A 218 -1.12 -23.04 -23.08
N LYS A 219 -1.22 -22.29 -24.17
CA LYS A 219 -2.28 -21.32 -24.46
C LYS A 219 -3.59 -21.98 -24.84
#